data_88d931a99b74818cec351c55a1089ea1
#
_entry.id   88d931a99b74818cec351c55a1089ea1
#
_cell.length_a   1.000
_cell.length_b   1.000
_cell.length_c   1.000
_cell.angle_alpha   90.00
_cell.angle_beta   90.00
_cell.angle_gamma   90.00
#
_symmetry.space_group_name_H-M   'P 1'
#
loop_
_entity.id
_entity.type
_entity.pdbx_description
1 polymer ?
#
loop_
_entity_poly.entity_id
_entity_poly.type
_entity_poly.pdbx_seq_one_letter_code
_entity_poly.pdbx_strand_id
1 'polypeptide(L)'
;LIHEPDVVFLDEPTAGIDIGSKAEIIRLVRDLAQAGKGVIVISSELSELLTACDRILVMADGRAYQMLDRADLDDPAETDPEHALQAAERRLQIEIQKALTAKEATHG
;
A
#
# COMPACT_ATOMS: atom_id res chain seq x y z
N LEU A 1 2.42 -23.42 -24.43
CA LEU A 1 1.91 -23.21 -23.07
C LEU A 1 2.21 -21.80 -22.60
N ILE A 2 1.16 -21.08 -22.32
CA ILE A 2 1.29 -19.74 -21.72
C ILE A 2 1.36 -19.93 -20.21
N HIS A 3 2.50 -19.61 -19.63
CA HIS A 3 2.63 -19.61 -18.19
C HIS A 3 2.02 -18.34 -17.63
N GLU A 4 1.07 -18.49 -16.74
CA GLU A 4 0.60 -17.37 -15.96
C GLU A 4 1.70 -16.98 -14.95
N PRO A 5 2.02 -15.71 -14.80
CA PRO A 5 3.04 -15.31 -13.85
C PRO A 5 2.60 -15.60 -12.42
N ASP A 6 3.54 -16.03 -11.58
CA ASP A 6 3.31 -16.23 -10.16
C ASP A 6 3.31 -14.91 -9.39
N VAL A 7 4.00 -13.91 -9.93
CA VAL A 7 4.10 -12.57 -9.35
C VAL A 7 3.71 -11.54 -10.40
N VAL A 8 2.81 -10.66 -10.02
CA VAL A 8 2.36 -9.55 -10.86
C VAL A 8 2.86 -8.24 -10.24
N PHE A 9 3.48 -7.39 -11.06
CA PHE A 9 4.03 -6.13 -10.62
C PHE A 9 3.25 -4.99 -11.29
N LEU A 10 2.67 -4.10 -10.50
CA LEU A 10 1.84 -3.00 -10.97
C LEU A 10 2.41 -1.68 -10.46
N ASP A 11 2.77 -0.79 -11.40
CA ASP A 11 3.34 0.52 -11.07
C ASP A 11 2.30 1.60 -11.34
N GLU A 12 1.84 2.25 -10.27
CA GLU A 12 0.82 3.31 -10.32
C GLU A 12 -0.39 2.89 -11.15
N PRO A 13 -1.03 1.74 -10.84
CA PRO A 13 -2.05 1.15 -11.71
C PRO A 13 -3.32 2.00 -11.86
N THR A 14 -3.55 2.95 -10.94
CA THR A 14 -4.74 3.79 -10.95
C THR A 14 -4.45 5.24 -11.33
N ALA A 15 -3.23 5.56 -11.74
CA ALA A 15 -2.85 6.92 -12.11
C ALA A 15 -3.67 7.41 -13.31
N GLY A 16 -4.28 8.57 -13.18
CA GLY A 16 -5.06 9.17 -14.24
C GLY A 16 -6.42 8.54 -14.50
N ILE A 17 -6.88 7.66 -13.62
CA ILE A 17 -8.15 6.94 -13.79
C ILE A 17 -9.21 7.52 -12.85
N ASP A 18 -10.48 7.50 -13.27
CA ASP A 18 -11.58 7.99 -12.44
C ASP A 18 -11.86 7.08 -11.23
N ILE A 19 -12.63 7.60 -10.27
CA ILE A 19 -12.89 6.91 -9.01
C ILE A 19 -13.57 5.54 -9.20
N GLY A 20 -14.52 5.44 -10.13
CA GLY A 20 -15.21 4.17 -10.38
C GLY A 20 -14.28 3.10 -10.93
N SER A 21 -13.43 3.47 -11.87
CA SER A 21 -12.46 2.55 -12.47
C SER A 21 -11.36 2.17 -11.50
N LYS A 22 -10.98 3.06 -10.57
CA LYS A 22 -10.02 2.74 -9.51
C LYS A 22 -10.52 1.57 -8.65
N ALA A 23 -11.79 1.58 -8.28
CA ALA A 23 -12.37 0.50 -7.48
C ALA A 23 -12.30 -0.85 -8.20
N GLU A 24 -12.51 -0.86 -9.52
CA GLU A 24 -12.40 -2.07 -10.32
C GLU A 24 -10.98 -2.62 -10.35
N ILE A 25 -9.99 -1.73 -10.47
CA ILE A 25 -8.58 -2.13 -10.47
C ILE A 25 -8.17 -2.70 -9.12
N ILE A 26 -8.60 -2.08 -8.03
CA ILE A 26 -8.33 -2.59 -6.68
C ILE A 26 -8.94 -3.98 -6.50
N ARG A 27 -10.16 -4.19 -7.00
CA ARG A 27 -10.81 -5.50 -6.96
C ARG A 27 -10.02 -6.53 -7.75
N LEU A 28 -9.53 -6.17 -8.92
CA LEU A 28 -8.69 -7.06 -9.73
C LEU A 28 -7.42 -7.47 -8.99
N VAL A 29 -6.77 -6.52 -8.32
CA VAL A 29 -5.58 -6.80 -7.50
C VAL A 29 -5.92 -7.82 -6.41
N ARG A 30 -7.03 -7.62 -5.71
CA ARG A 30 -7.49 -8.55 -4.66
C ARG A 30 -7.80 -9.94 -5.23
N ASP A 31 -8.45 -10.00 -6.38
CA ASP A 31 -8.78 -11.26 -7.04
C ASP A 31 -7.52 -12.05 -7.43
N LEU A 32 -6.51 -11.37 -7.94
CA LEU A 32 -5.23 -11.99 -8.28
C LEU A 32 -4.57 -12.60 -7.03
N ALA A 33 -4.58 -11.85 -5.93
CA ALA A 33 -4.01 -12.32 -4.67
C ALA A 33 -4.77 -13.53 -4.13
N GLN A 34 -6.10 -13.53 -4.21
CA GLN A 34 -6.93 -14.64 -3.78
C GLN A 34 -6.73 -15.87 -4.66
N ALA A 35 -6.35 -15.70 -5.92
CA ALA A 35 -6.03 -16.78 -6.83
C ALA A 35 -4.64 -17.39 -6.55
N GLY A 36 -3.94 -16.93 -5.52
CA GLY A 36 -2.65 -17.46 -5.12
C GLY A 36 -1.45 -16.78 -5.75
N LYS A 37 -1.66 -15.64 -6.42
CA LYS A 37 -0.56 -14.90 -7.03
C LYS A 37 0.01 -13.89 -6.04
N GLY A 38 1.33 -13.67 -6.09
CA GLY A 38 1.96 -12.54 -5.41
C GLY A 38 1.71 -11.28 -6.21
N VAL A 39 1.24 -10.22 -5.55
CA VAL A 39 0.99 -8.94 -6.23
C VAL A 39 1.78 -7.85 -5.52
N ILE A 40 2.58 -7.12 -6.30
CA ILE A 40 3.33 -5.97 -5.81
C ILE A 40 2.76 -4.73 -6.48
N VAL A 41 2.30 -3.79 -5.66
CA VAL A 41 1.72 -2.53 -6.14
C VAL A 41 2.59 -1.38 -5.67
N ILE A 42 2.99 -0.54 -6.61
CA ILE A 42 3.66 0.73 -6.30
C ILE A 42 2.64 1.83 -6.51
N SER A 43 2.39 2.64 -5.50
CA SER A 43 1.44 3.74 -5.59
C SER A 43 1.83 4.89 -4.69
N SER A 44 1.53 6.10 -5.13
CA SER A 44 1.65 7.31 -4.33
C SER A 44 0.37 7.63 -3.55
N GLU A 45 -0.72 6.89 -3.83
CA GLU A 45 -1.99 7.08 -3.14
C GLU A 45 -2.12 6.13 -1.96
N LEU A 46 -2.03 6.67 -0.75
CA LEU A 46 -1.98 5.86 0.47
C LEU A 46 -3.28 5.10 0.70
N SER A 47 -4.43 5.71 0.39
CA SER A 47 -5.72 5.04 0.56
C SER A 47 -5.84 3.79 -0.30
N GLU A 48 -5.26 3.79 -1.50
CA GLU A 48 -5.25 2.61 -2.37
C GLU A 48 -4.41 1.49 -1.79
N LEU A 49 -3.22 1.82 -1.28
CA LEU A 49 -2.35 0.84 -0.64
C LEU A 49 -3.03 0.21 0.56
N LEU A 50 -3.70 1.03 1.37
CA LEU A 50 -4.39 0.55 2.56
C LEU A 50 -5.59 -0.34 2.23
N THR A 51 -6.22 -0.12 1.09
CA THR A 51 -7.38 -0.90 0.65
C THR A 51 -6.97 -2.20 -0.05
N ALA A 52 -5.89 -2.17 -0.81
CA ALA A 52 -5.49 -3.27 -1.68
C ALA A 52 -4.48 -4.22 -1.06
N CYS A 53 -3.62 -3.75 -0.15
CA CYS A 53 -2.44 -4.49 0.25
C CYS A 53 -2.55 -5.07 1.66
N ASP A 54 -1.91 -6.22 1.87
CA ASP A 54 -1.81 -6.85 3.19
C ASP A 54 -0.59 -6.35 3.95
N ARG A 55 0.46 -5.98 3.22
CA ARG A 55 1.69 -5.43 3.78
C ARG A 55 2.14 -4.25 2.94
N ILE A 56 2.77 -3.28 3.59
CA ILE A 56 3.25 -2.07 2.93
C ILE A 56 4.72 -1.90 3.25
N LEU A 57 5.53 -1.78 2.21
CA LEU A 57 6.97 -1.51 2.35
C LEU A 57 7.19 -0.01 2.19
N VAL A 58 7.74 0.62 3.22
CA VAL A 58 8.14 2.01 3.16
C VAL A 58 9.60 2.07 2.72
N MET A 59 9.85 2.80 1.64
CA MET A 59 11.19 2.96 1.09
C MET A 59 11.59 4.43 1.13
N ALA A 60 12.87 4.68 1.36
CA ALA A 60 13.43 6.02 1.30
C ALA A 60 14.82 5.92 0.71
N ASP A 61 15.11 6.78 -0.27
CA ASP A 61 16.42 6.88 -0.91
C ASP A 61 16.92 5.54 -1.46
N GLY A 62 16.03 4.80 -2.11
CA GLY A 62 16.37 3.51 -2.72
C GLY A 62 16.56 2.37 -1.73
N ARG A 63 16.25 2.57 -0.46
CA ARG A 63 16.40 1.56 0.58
C ARG A 63 15.10 1.24 1.26
N ALA A 64 14.92 -0.03 1.65
CA ALA A 64 13.81 -0.45 2.46
C ALA A 64 14.00 0.07 3.89
N TYR A 65 13.06 0.86 4.36
CA TYR A 65 13.09 1.39 5.72
C TYR A 65 12.34 0.48 6.69
N GLN A 66 11.11 0.08 6.31
CA GLN A 66 10.25 -0.67 7.22
C GLN A 66 9.19 -1.42 6.42
N MET A 67 8.89 -2.64 6.84
CA MET A 67 7.75 -3.40 6.36
C MET A 67 6.66 -3.33 7.41
N LEU A 68 5.47 -2.91 7.01
CA LEU A 68 4.31 -2.76 7.88
C LEU A 68 3.24 -3.74 7.49
N ASP A 69 2.67 -4.45 8.47
CA ASP A 69 1.45 -5.20 8.24
C ASP A 69 0.27 -4.23 8.23
N ARG A 70 -0.64 -4.42 7.29
CA ARG A 70 -1.81 -3.55 7.15
C ARG A 70 -2.62 -3.49 8.46
N ALA A 71 -2.77 -4.64 9.11
CA ALA A 71 -3.53 -4.73 10.35
C ALA A 71 -2.94 -3.89 11.49
N ASP A 72 -1.63 -3.69 11.50
CA ASP A 72 -0.96 -2.91 12.55
C ASP A 72 -1.22 -1.40 12.44
N LEU A 73 -1.76 -0.97 11.31
CA LEU A 73 -2.11 0.43 11.09
C LEU A 73 -3.53 0.76 11.56
N ASP A 74 -4.32 -0.24 11.88
CA ASP A 74 -5.69 -0.05 12.34
C ASP A 74 -5.73 0.32 13.81
N ASP A 75 -6.67 1.22 14.16
CA ASP A 75 -7.00 1.53 15.54
C ASP A 75 -8.10 0.54 16.01
N PRO A 76 -7.81 -0.36 16.95
CA PRO A 76 -8.82 -1.34 17.38
C PRO A 76 -10.03 -0.71 18.07
N ALA A 77 -9.93 0.54 18.54
CA ALA A 77 -11.04 1.24 19.16
C ALA A 77 -11.97 1.89 18.15
N GLU A 78 -11.55 2.03 16.89
CA GLU A 78 -12.36 2.68 15.85
C GLU A 78 -13.26 1.67 15.17
N THR A 79 -14.57 1.93 15.20
CA THR A 79 -15.58 1.04 14.63
C THR A 79 -16.16 1.54 13.30
N ASP A 80 -16.02 2.84 13.01
CA ASP A 80 -16.48 3.41 11.75
C ASP A 80 -15.44 3.15 10.65
N PRO A 81 -15.80 2.43 9.55
CA PRO A 81 -14.85 2.09 8.50
C PRO A 81 -14.18 3.31 7.84
N GLU A 82 -14.91 4.40 7.66
CA GLU A 82 -14.35 5.61 7.05
C GLU A 82 -13.31 6.27 7.97
N HIS A 83 -13.63 6.40 9.25
CA HIS A 83 -12.69 6.95 10.23
C HIS A 83 -11.50 6.01 10.43
N ALA A 84 -11.73 4.69 10.37
CA ALA A 84 -10.66 3.71 10.48
C ALA A 84 -9.66 3.86 9.33
N LEU A 85 -10.14 4.06 8.11
CA LEU A 85 -9.26 4.28 6.95
C LEU A 85 -8.46 5.56 7.10
N GLN A 86 -9.08 6.65 7.54
CA GLN A 86 -8.40 7.92 7.77
C GLN A 86 -7.33 7.80 8.84
N ALA A 87 -7.61 7.07 9.91
CA ALA A 87 -6.65 6.85 10.99
C ALA A 87 -5.46 6.03 10.50
N ALA A 88 -5.70 4.99 9.70
CA ALA A 88 -4.64 4.16 9.13
C ALA A 88 -3.78 4.98 8.16
N GLU A 89 -4.38 5.84 7.38
CA GLU A 89 -3.67 6.72 6.45
C GLU A 89 -2.75 7.67 7.22
N ARG A 90 -3.22 8.25 8.31
CA ARG A 90 -2.38 9.09 9.17
C ARG A 90 -1.21 8.33 9.77
N ARG A 91 -1.45 7.10 10.24
CA ARG A 91 -0.40 6.23 10.77
C ARG A 91 0.67 5.96 9.72
N LEU A 92 0.24 5.67 8.49
CA LEU A 92 1.17 5.42 7.39
C LEU A 92 1.98 6.67 7.04
N GLN A 93 1.34 7.85 7.03
CA GLN A 93 2.05 9.11 6.80
C GLN A 93 3.13 9.35 7.86
N ILE A 94 2.85 9.04 9.11
CA ILE A 94 3.82 9.16 10.20
C ILE A 94 5.03 8.25 9.94
N GLU A 95 4.79 7.01 9.52
CA GLU A 95 5.87 6.08 9.23
C GLU A 95 6.72 6.53 8.04
N ILE A 96 6.09 7.10 7.02
CA ILE A 96 6.80 7.68 5.88
C ILE A 96 7.66 8.86 6.34
N GLN A 97 7.12 9.72 7.19
CA GLN A 97 7.85 10.87 7.71
C GLN A 97 9.06 10.43 8.54
N LYS A 98 8.91 9.37 9.33
CA LYS A 98 10.03 8.80 10.09
C LYS A 98 11.15 8.32 9.16
N ALA A 99 10.80 7.70 8.03
CA ALA A 99 11.76 7.24 7.05
C ALA A 99 12.55 8.41 6.45
N LEU A 100 11.85 9.50 6.12
CA LEU A 100 12.49 10.70 5.57
C LEU A 100 13.41 11.36 6.61
N THR A 101 12.99 11.40 7.86
CA THR A 101 13.78 11.97 8.95
C THR A 101 15.02 11.11 9.24
N ALA A 102 14.89 9.79 9.21
CA ALA A 102 16.02 8.88 9.38
C ALA A 102 17.06 9.06 8.27
N LYS A 103 16.59 9.29 7.02
CA LYS A 103 17.46 9.60 5.89
C LYS A 103 18.26 10.88 6.15
N GLU A 104 17.62 11.94 6.61
CA GLU A 104 18.28 13.21 6.92
C GLU A 104 19.30 13.03 8.03
N ALA A 105 18.98 12.27 9.08
CA ALA A 105 19.88 12.01 10.19
C ALA A 105 21.14 11.26 9.76
N THR A 106 21.03 10.37 8.77
CA THR A 106 22.20 9.61 8.27
C THR A 106 23.12 10.44 7.40
N HIS A 107 22.65 11.55 6.88
CA HIS A 107 23.45 12.46 6.05
C HIS A 107 24.05 13.63 6.84
N GLY A 108 23.71 13.74 8.10
CA GLY A 108 24.16 14.83 8.98
C GLY A 108 25.62 14.64 9.50
#